data_933b5eacce198e7242a9e1cfe3e23592
#
_entry.id   933b5eacce198e7242a9e1cfe3e23592
#
_cell.length_a   1.000
_cell.length_b   1.000
_cell.length_c   1.000
_cell.angle_alpha   90.00
_cell.angle_beta   90.00
_cell.angle_gamma   90.00
#
_symmetry.space_group_name_H-M   'P 1'
#
loop_
_entity.id
_entity.type
_entity.pdbx_description
1 polymer ?
#
loop_
_entity_poly.entity_id
_entity_poly.type
_entity_poly.pdbx_seq_one_letter_code
_entity_poly.pdbx_strand_id
1 'polypeptide(L)'
;FKLGGYVQPFVESRFILNDSLDENYNDNRFRLRRLRLRLSGNNTQHNLSYRIQFDLSGVSETGEESTNLLLDAFMTFSLNKRTKLTFGQRSLRSDNRELPMSSATLQLVERSRLTSSFASIRDFGFFIQRDFRFKNGSFLRNYLEITSGDGMNNFTKDFGGLKYGGRIDFLPFGLFTNMGQFRQADVMRERSLKLVVGFNYSFNNGISSRRGREGGQILYLDSLGNESLPDFIKMGADLMFKYKGFSLLGEYQSTTSIVPDNITQRVRNNGTTSPSFIINGDENIENYINNRMMLGSAYNLQFGYMFKNMFSLDARYTHIESDEFSFLNNGTFYNRPNYYTFGLSKYFARNYGFKIQAALTYVEVDDNSTYPQQTGDINEPYQNIPYQGSEFLFRLISSFNF
;
A
#
# COMPACT_ATOMS: atom_id res chain seq x y z
N PHE A 1 -16.09 12.09 -22.68
CA PHE A 1 -15.74 11.41 -21.42
C PHE A 1 -15.90 9.91 -21.58
N LYS A 2 -15.23 9.15 -20.70
CA LYS A 2 -15.31 7.70 -20.64
C LYS A 2 -15.70 7.29 -19.22
N LEU A 3 -16.81 6.57 -19.09
CA LEU A 3 -17.20 5.87 -17.88
C LEU A 3 -16.63 4.45 -17.94
N GLY A 4 -16.14 3.95 -16.85
CA GLY A 4 -15.66 2.58 -16.72
C GLY A 4 -15.56 2.22 -15.25
N GLY A 5 -15.26 0.97 -14.96
CA GLY A 5 -15.18 0.52 -13.59
C GLY A 5 -14.88 -0.95 -13.48
N TYR A 6 -14.99 -1.48 -12.28
CA TYR A 6 -14.94 -2.91 -12.04
C TYR A 6 -15.63 -3.30 -10.74
N VAL A 7 -16.11 -4.53 -10.71
CA VAL A 7 -16.73 -5.14 -9.55
C VAL A 7 -15.97 -6.41 -9.16
N GLN A 8 -15.79 -6.62 -7.86
CA GLN A 8 -15.03 -7.74 -7.30
C GLN A 8 -15.77 -8.41 -6.13
N PRO A 9 -16.74 -9.33 -6.39
CA PRO A 9 -17.25 -10.24 -5.39
C PRO A 9 -16.13 -11.13 -4.84
N PHE A 10 -16.18 -11.39 -3.53
CA PHE A 10 -15.09 -11.98 -2.79
C PHE A 10 -15.58 -12.92 -1.69
N VAL A 11 -14.86 -14.03 -1.55
CA VAL A 11 -15.02 -14.99 -0.46
C VAL A 11 -13.69 -15.13 0.24
N GLU A 12 -13.72 -15.10 1.56
CA GLU A 12 -12.54 -15.34 2.42
C GLU A 12 -12.91 -16.34 3.50
N SER A 13 -12.07 -17.36 3.66
CA SER A 13 -12.11 -18.28 4.80
C SER A 13 -10.79 -18.17 5.54
N ARG A 14 -10.84 -17.91 6.82
CA ARG A 14 -9.68 -17.75 7.70
C ARG A 14 -9.71 -18.85 8.75
N PHE A 15 -8.61 -19.58 8.86
CA PHE A 15 -8.39 -20.63 9.85
C PHE A 15 -7.18 -20.24 10.67
N ILE A 16 -7.34 -20.18 12.00
CA ILE A 16 -6.25 -19.95 12.93
C ILE A 16 -5.99 -21.25 13.65
N LEU A 17 -4.77 -21.76 13.54
CA LEU A 17 -4.29 -22.90 14.28
C LEU A 17 -3.79 -22.41 15.63
N ASN A 18 -4.41 -22.84 16.71
CA ASN A 18 -4.01 -22.44 18.06
C ASN A 18 -3.64 -23.68 18.87
N ASP A 19 -2.33 -23.87 19.09
CA ASP A 19 -1.81 -25.01 19.84
C ASP A 19 -2.09 -24.93 21.35
N SER A 20 -2.46 -23.74 21.86
CA SER A 20 -2.71 -23.50 23.30
C SER A 20 -4.19 -23.50 23.70
N LEU A 21 -5.10 -23.48 22.73
CA LEU A 21 -6.55 -23.59 22.95
C LEU A 21 -7.07 -24.84 22.22
N ASP A 22 -7.93 -25.63 22.86
CA ASP A 22 -8.54 -26.82 22.26
C ASP A 22 -9.44 -26.54 21.04
N GLU A 23 -9.58 -25.29 20.61
CA GLU A 23 -10.47 -24.85 19.53
C GLU A 23 -9.73 -24.05 18.45
N ASN A 24 -9.80 -24.52 17.21
CA ASN A 24 -9.41 -23.77 16.03
C ASN A 24 -10.47 -22.73 15.71
N TYR A 25 -10.05 -21.49 15.43
CA TYR A 25 -10.95 -20.42 15.03
C TYR A 25 -11.12 -20.42 13.50
N ASN A 26 -12.39 -20.36 13.06
CA ASN A 26 -12.77 -20.28 11.64
C ASN A 26 -13.70 -19.08 11.41
N ASP A 27 -13.33 -18.20 10.48
CA ASP A 27 -14.14 -17.06 10.06
C ASP A 27 -14.35 -17.10 8.54
N ASN A 28 -15.62 -17.04 8.12
CA ASN A 28 -16.00 -17.07 6.71
C ASN A 28 -16.72 -15.78 6.34
N ARG A 29 -16.24 -15.11 5.30
CA ARG A 29 -16.77 -13.82 4.85
C ARG A 29 -17.12 -13.85 3.37
N PHE A 30 -18.35 -13.41 3.06
CA PHE A 30 -18.80 -13.10 1.71
C PHE A 30 -19.00 -11.59 1.62
N ARG A 31 -18.31 -10.93 0.70
CA ARG A 31 -18.43 -9.48 0.58
C ARG A 31 -18.12 -8.96 -0.83
N LEU A 32 -18.51 -7.74 -1.08
CA LEU A 32 -18.06 -6.99 -2.24
C LEU A 32 -16.72 -6.31 -1.89
N ARG A 33 -15.62 -6.90 -2.36
CA ARG A 33 -14.28 -6.41 -2.01
C ARG A 33 -13.99 -5.04 -2.61
N ARG A 34 -14.46 -4.80 -3.86
CA ARG A 34 -14.32 -3.52 -4.56
C ARG A 34 -15.46 -3.33 -5.54
N LEU A 35 -16.03 -2.15 -5.53
CA LEU A 35 -16.96 -1.64 -6.53
C LEU A 35 -16.49 -0.26 -6.95
N ARG A 36 -15.74 -0.17 -8.05
CA ARG A 36 -15.13 1.08 -8.48
C ARG A 36 -15.77 1.64 -9.73
N LEU A 37 -16.13 2.90 -9.65
CA LEU A 37 -16.57 3.71 -10.78
C LEU A 37 -15.51 4.75 -11.09
N ARG A 38 -15.19 4.90 -12.39
CA ARG A 38 -14.20 5.84 -12.87
C ARG A 38 -14.73 6.64 -14.02
N LEU A 39 -14.76 7.95 -13.85
CA LEU A 39 -14.99 8.93 -14.90
C LEU A 39 -13.65 9.49 -15.35
N SER A 40 -13.37 9.50 -16.64
CA SER A 40 -12.14 10.08 -17.19
C SER A 40 -12.41 10.73 -18.54
N GLY A 41 -11.59 11.71 -18.88
CA GLY A 41 -11.68 12.38 -20.17
C GLY A 41 -10.40 13.14 -20.52
N ASN A 42 -10.33 13.56 -21.76
CA ASN A 42 -9.24 14.39 -22.28
C ASN A 42 -9.81 15.52 -23.12
N ASN A 43 -9.21 16.67 -22.97
CA ASN A 43 -9.33 17.79 -23.88
C ASN A 43 -8.01 17.94 -24.63
N THR A 44 -7.99 17.47 -25.89
CA THR A 44 -6.78 17.49 -26.73
C THR A 44 -6.36 18.91 -27.13
N GLN A 45 -7.32 19.83 -27.22
CA GLN A 45 -7.07 21.22 -27.55
C GLN A 45 -6.22 21.93 -26.48
N HIS A 46 -6.44 21.56 -25.21
CA HIS A 46 -5.71 22.14 -24.07
C HIS A 46 -4.68 21.19 -23.46
N ASN A 47 -4.39 20.05 -24.08
CA ASN A 47 -3.48 19.02 -23.54
C ASN A 47 -3.83 18.58 -22.12
N LEU A 48 -5.12 18.62 -21.76
CA LEU A 48 -5.64 18.33 -20.43
C LEU A 48 -6.31 16.95 -20.41
N SER A 49 -6.07 16.19 -19.36
CA SER A 49 -6.85 15.00 -19.02
C SER A 49 -7.25 15.04 -17.55
N TYR A 50 -8.35 14.37 -17.22
CA TYR A 50 -8.84 14.29 -15.85
C TYR A 50 -9.29 12.88 -15.51
N ARG A 51 -9.32 12.59 -14.20
CA ARG A 51 -9.89 11.37 -13.65
C ARG A 51 -10.56 11.66 -12.32
N ILE A 52 -11.76 11.08 -12.17
CA ILE A 52 -12.46 10.97 -10.89
C ILE A 52 -12.75 9.48 -10.70
N GLN A 53 -12.46 8.93 -9.53
CA GLN A 53 -12.70 7.53 -9.21
C GLN A 53 -13.26 7.40 -7.81
N PHE A 54 -14.33 6.59 -7.70
CA PHE A 54 -14.98 6.25 -6.44
C PHE A 54 -14.84 4.76 -6.16
N ASP A 55 -14.79 4.39 -4.88
CA ASP A 55 -15.00 3.03 -4.40
C ASP A 55 -16.25 3.00 -3.54
N LEU A 56 -17.23 2.23 -3.94
CA LEU A 56 -18.54 2.12 -3.30
C LEU A 56 -18.66 0.85 -2.43
N SER A 57 -17.56 0.13 -2.22
CA SER A 57 -17.57 -1.12 -1.44
C SER A 57 -17.49 -0.89 0.07
N GLY A 58 -17.12 0.30 0.54
CA GLY A 58 -16.89 0.58 1.96
C GLY A 58 -15.59 -0.05 2.50
N VAL A 59 -14.68 -0.48 1.61
CA VAL A 59 -13.44 -1.17 2.00
C VAL A 59 -12.24 -0.50 1.32
N SER A 60 -11.22 -0.17 2.10
CA SER A 60 -10.00 0.47 1.60
C SER A 60 -9.18 -0.41 0.65
N GLU A 61 -8.14 0.16 0.03
CA GLU A 61 -7.16 -0.57 -0.81
C GLU A 61 -6.54 -1.77 -0.08
N THR A 62 -6.36 -1.68 1.22
CA THR A 62 -5.69 -2.67 2.05
C THR A 62 -6.62 -3.58 2.83
N GLY A 63 -7.94 -3.40 2.70
CA GLY A 63 -8.94 -4.29 3.27
C GLY A 63 -9.59 -3.81 4.57
N GLU A 64 -9.19 -2.64 5.06
CA GLU A 64 -9.77 -2.00 6.24
C GLU A 64 -11.12 -1.35 5.88
N GLU A 65 -12.02 -1.17 6.83
CA GLU A 65 -13.25 -0.39 6.62
C GLU A 65 -12.91 1.06 6.27
N SER A 66 -13.68 1.65 5.36
CA SER A 66 -13.46 3.02 4.93
C SER A 66 -14.78 3.67 4.54
N THR A 67 -15.06 4.81 5.14
CA THR A 67 -16.18 5.68 4.75
C THR A 67 -15.83 6.60 3.58
N ASN A 68 -14.56 6.63 3.19
CA ASN A 68 -14.05 7.48 2.13
C ASN A 68 -14.35 6.90 0.76
N LEU A 69 -15.35 7.45 0.08
CA LEU A 69 -15.75 7.00 -1.26
C LEU A 69 -14.81 7.51 -2.36
N LEU A 70 -14.30 8.74 -2.23
CA LEU A 70 -13.46 9.35 -3.24
C LEU A 70 -12.04 8.80 -3.19
N LEU A 71 -11.59 8.16 -4.27
CA LEU A 71 -10.23 7.66 -4.41
C LEU A 71 -9.34 8.63 -5.18
N ASP A 72 -9.68 8.89 -6.43
CA ASP A 72 -8.89 9.76 -7.29
C ASP A 72 -9.74 10.96 -7.73
N ALA A 73 -9.20 12.17 -7.66
CA ALA A 73 -9.76 13.39 -8.23
C ALA A 73 -8.60 14.29 -8.66
N PHE A 74 -8.21 14.20 -9.93
CA PHE A 74 -7.06 14.95 -10.42
C PHE A 74 -7.19 15.36 -11.89
N MET A 75 -6.45 16.41 -12.23
CA MET A 75 -6.22 16.86 -13.59
C MET A 75 -4.75 16.72 -13.96
N THR A 76 -4.48 16.31 -15.19
CA THR A 76 -3.12 16.19 -15.73
C THR A 76 -2.98 17.06 -16.96
N PHE A 77 -2.02 17.95 -16.92
CA PHE A 77 -1.63 18.82 -18.04
C PHE A 77 -0.35 18.27 -18.68
N SER A 78 -0.39 18.01 -19.98
CA SER A 78 0.77 17.55 -20.76
C SER A 78 1.53 18.77 -21.29
N LEU A 79 2.59 19.19 -20.58
CA LEU A 79 3.46 20.30 -20.98
C LEU A 79 4.11 20.05 -22.34
N ASN A 80 4.46 18.78 -22.58
CA ASN A 80 4.96 18.28 -23.84
C ASN A 80 4.78 16.75 -23.89
N LYS A 81 5.27 16.09 -24.96
CA LYS A 81 5.16 14.62 -25.14
C LYS A 81 5.85 13.81 -24.03
N ARG A 82 6.74 14.42 -23.27
CA ARG A 82 7.57 13.73 -22.26
C ARG A 82 7.32 14.19 -20.83
N THR A 83 6.73 15.37 -20.63
CA THR A 83 6.55 15.97 -19.31
C THR A 83 5.07 16.19 -19.03
N LYS A 84 4.62 15.69 -17.89
CA LYS A 84 3.24 15.83 -17.40
C LYS A 84 3.25 16.43 -16.02
N LEU A 85 2.38 17.39 -15.78
CA LEU A 85 2.07 17.96 -14.48
C LEU A 85 0.67 17.51 -14.08
N THR A 86 0.52 16.93 -12.90
CA THR A 86 -0.78 16.52 -12.34
C THR A 86 -1.03 17.29 -11.06
N PHE A 87 -2.26 17.71 -10.84
CA PHE A 87 -2.72 18.34 -9.61
C PHE A 87 -4.00 17.68 -9.14
N GLY A 88 -4.11 17.43 -7.82
CA GLY A 88 -5.26 16.81 -7.17
C GLY A 88 -4.88 15.55 -6.38
N GLN A 89 -5.89 14.79 -5.98
CA GLN A 89 -5.72 13.56 -5.21
C GLN A 89 -5.52 12.34 -6.12
N ARG A 90 -4.45 11.59 -5.86
CA ARG A 90 -4.16 10.35 -6.59
C ARG A 90 -3.25 9.41 -5.81
N SER A 91 -3.09 8.16 -6.31
CA SER A 91 -2.10 7.23 -5.75
C SER A 91 -0.67 7.75 -5.92
N LEU A 92 0.12 7.63 -4.85
CA LEU A 92 1.52 8.03 -4.77
C LEU A 92 2.41 7.17 -5.67
N ARG A 93 3.48 7.77 -6.17
CA ARG A 93 4.54 7.08 -6.91
C ARG A 93 5.79 6.88 -6.06
N SER A 94 5.94 7.64 -4.98
CA SER A 94 7.00 7.49 -3.98
C SER A 94 6.79 6.31 -3.02
N ASP A 95 5.72 5.53 -3.20
CA ASP A 95 5.51 4.24 -2.54
C ASP A 95 6.06 3.08 -3.40
N ASN A 96 5.92 1.84 -2.92
CA ASN A 96 6.33 0.63 -3.63
C ASN A 96 5.61 0.46 -4.98
N ARG A 97 6.14 -0.40 -5.85
CA ARG A 97 5.62 -0.59 -7.23
C ARG A 97 4.21 -1.14 -7.29
N GLU A 98 3.84 -2.04 -6.38
CA GLU A 98 2.50 -2.65 -6.38
C GLU A 98 1.40 -1.62 -6.15
N LEU A 99 1.66 -0.58 -5.35
CA LEU A 99 0.63 0.38 -4.95
C LEU A 99 -0.11 1.04 -6.12
N PRO A 100 0.56 1.67 -7.10
CA PRO A 100 -0.12 2.34 -8.21
C PRO A 100 -0.74 1.39 -9.24
N MET A 101 -0.58 0.08 -9.08
CA MET A 101 -1.24 -0.90 -9.95
C MET A 101 -2.73 -0.98 -9.63
N SER A 102 -3.56 -1.07 -10.66
CA SER A 102 -4.99 -1.28 -10.46
C SER A 102 -5.25 -2.62 -9.77
N SER A 103 -6.14 -2.66 -8.78
CA SER A 103 -6.53 -3.91 -8.12
C SER A 103 -7.13 -4.94 -9.09
N ALA A 104 -7.72 -4.49 -10.21
CA ALA A 104 -8.17 -5.38 -11.27
C ALA A 104 -7.02 -6.08 -12.02
N THR A 105 -5.78 -5.58 -11.90
CA THR A 105 -4.61 -6.12 -12.60
C THR A 105 -3.62 -6.83 -11.68
N LEU A 106 -3.99 -7.06 -10.43
CA LEU A 106 -3.21 -7.88 -9.50
C LEU A 106 -3.15 -9.33 -9.99
N GLN A 107 -2.04 -9.98 -9.75
CA GLN A 107 -1.79 -11.37 -10.11
C GLN A 107 -2.37 -12.32 -9.06
N LEU A 108 -2.29 -11.95 -7.79
CA LEU A 108 -2.93 -12.62 -6.67
C LEU A 108 -4.18 -11.85 -6.23
N VAL A 109 -4.99 -12.46 -5.38
CA VAL A 109 -6.30 -11.93 -4.96
C VAL A 109 -6.14 -10.59 -4.24
N GLU A 110 -5.15 -10.48 -3.34
CA GLU A 110 -4.89 -9.27 -2.57
C GLU A 110 -3.45 -8.77 -2.76
N ARG A 111 -3.24 -7.50 -2.40
CA ARG A 111 -1.92 -6.88 -2.35
C ARG A 111 -1.02 -7.58 -1.34
N SER A 112 0.29 -7.43 -1.51
CA SER A 112 1.29 -7.93 -0.57
C SER A 112 1.12 -7.31 0.82
N ARG A 113 1.59 -8.01 1.83
CA ARG A 113 1.62 -7.48 3.19
C ARG A 113 2.55 -6.26 3.29
N LEU A 114 3.63 -6.21 2.51
CA LEU A 114 4.48 -5.03 2.36
C LEU A 114 3.66 -3.79 1.98
N THR A 115 2.85 -3.87 0.92
CA THR A 115 1.99 -2.75 0.50
C THR A 115 0.97 -2.38 1.58
N SER A 116 0.33 -3.37 2.21
CA SER A 116 -0.68 -3.10 3.24
C SER A 116 -0.09 -2.50 4.50
N SER A 117 1.16 -2.81 4.85
CA SER A 117 1.82 -2.27 6.03
C SER A 117 2.36 -0.84 5.81
N PHE A 118 3.10 -0.62 4.73
CA PHE A 118 3.92 0.58 4.60
C PHE A 118 3.37 1.65 3.65
N ALA A 119 2.46 1.31 2.71
CA ALA A 119 2.01 2.28 1.73
C ALA A 119 1.16 3.40 2.34
N SER A 120 1.44 4.65 1.96
CA SER A 120 0.62 5.82 2.29
C SER A 120 -0.61 5.94 1.38
N ILE A 121 -0.64 5.23 0.28
CA ILE A 121 -1.71 5.01 -0.70
C ILE A 121 -1.97 6.20 -1.60
N ARG A 122 -2.63 7.26 -1.10
CA ARG A 122 -3.03 8.46 -1.86
C ARG A 122 -2.76 9.70 -1.06
N ASP A 123 -2.60 10.79 -1.82
CA ASP A 123 -2.44 12.10 -1.21
C ASP A 123 -2.87 13.18 -2.22
N PHE A 124 -3.10 14.39 -1.74
CA PHE A 124 -3.47 15.55 -2.52
C PHE A 124 -2.26 16.46 -2.76
N GLY A 125 -2.01 16.87 -4.00
CA GLY A 125 -0.89 17.76 -4.30
C GLY A 125 -0.50 17.83 -5.76
N PHE A 126 0.76 18.18 -6.00
CA PHE A 126 1.38 18.29 -7.32
C PHE A 126 2.27 17.08 -7.62
N PHE A 127 2.16 16.58 -8.85
CA PHE A 127 2.93 15.44 -9.32
C PHE A 127 3.51 15.75 -10.68
N ILE A 128 4.82 15.57 -10.84
CA ILE A 128 5.53 15.75 -12.10
C ILE A 128 6.02 14.39 -12.57
N GLN A 129 5.76 14.05 -13.83
CA GLN A 129 6.34 12.89 -14.50
C GLN A 129 7.15 13.37 -15.69
N ARG A 130 8.38 12.87 -15.84
CA ARG A 130 9.23 13.13 -17.00
C ARG A 130 9.86 11.87 -17.54
N ASP A 131 9.70 11.64 -18.86
CA ASP A 131 10.20 10.48 -19.57
C ASP A 131 11.42 10.86 -20.42
N PHE A 132 12.50 10.06 -20.32
CA PHE A 132 13.67 10.13 -21.17
C PHE A 132 13.78 8.85 -21.99
N ARG A 133 13.95 8.99 -23.29
CA ARG A 133 14.21 7.87 -24.20
C ARG A 133 15.60 7.96 -24.75
N PHE A 134 16.38 6.91 -24.57
CA PHE A 134 17.73 6.82 -25.08
C PHE A 134 17.77 6.21 -26.48
N LYS A 135 18.86 6.44 -27.21
CA LYS A 135 19.04 5.95 -28.60
C LYS A 135 19.04 4.43 -28.71
N ASN A 136 19.50 3.73 -27.67
CA ASN A 136 19.49 2.27 -27.57
C ASN A 136 18.12 1.66 -27.26
N GLY A 137 17.07 2.48 -27.17
CA GLY A 137 15.69 2.05 -26.89
C GLY A 137 15.34 1.93 -25.41
N SER A 138 16.32 2.12 -24.50
CA SER A 138 16.03 2.14 -23.06
C SER A 138 15.25 3.40 -22.66
N PHE A 139 14.59 3.34 -21.49
CA PHE A 139 13.79 4.42 -20.94
C PHE A 139 14.18 4.70 -19.49
N LEU A 140 14.20 5.98 -19.14
CA LEU A 140 14.22 6.46 -17.76
C LEU A 140 12.95 7.29 -17.52
N ARG A 141 12.23 7.00 -16.44
CA ARG A 141 11.04 7.74 -16.05
C ARG A 141 11.16 8.23 -14.63
N ASN A 142 11.12 9.54 -14.46
CA ASN A 142 11.22 10.20 -13.17
C ASN A 142 9.82 10.66 -12.74
N TYR A 143 9.54 10.50 -11.44
CA TYR A 143 8.37 11.04 -10.77
C TYR A 143 8.83 11.89 -9.59
N LEU A 144 8.25 13.07 -9.45
CA LEU A 144 8.40 13.95 -8.30
C LEU A 144 7.01 14.29 -7.80
N GLU A 145 6.85 14.41 -6.51
CA GLU A 145 5.59 14.78 -5.88
C GLU A 145 5.80 15.66 -4.66
N ILE A 146 4.94 16.66 -4.53
CA ILE A 146 4.81 17.52 -3.35
C ILE A 146 3.35 17.49 -2.97
N THR A 147 3.05 16.95 -1.79
CA THR A 147 1.68 16.70 -1.35
C THR A 147 1.47 17.17 0.08
N SER A 148 0.22 17.21 0.55
CA SER A 148 -0.11 17.63 1.92
C SER A 148 0.56 16.77 2.99
N GLY A 149 0.77 15.45 2.72
CA GLY A 149 1.34 14.54 3.72
C GLY A 149 0.29 13.88 4.62
N ASP A 150 -0.94 14.35 4.58
CA ASP A 150 -2.06 13.90 5.42
C ASP A 150 -2.82 12.70 4.87
N GLY A 151 -2.49 12.28 3.66
CA GLY A 151 -3.18 11.18 3.02
C GLY A 151 -4.45 11.61 2.27
N MET A 152 -5.37 10.66 2.08
CA MET A 152 -6.53 10.91 1.24
C MET A 152 -7.68 11.59 1.98
N ASN A 153 -8.43 12.45 1.24
CA ASN A 153 -9.68 13.08 1.67
C ASN A 153 -9.55 13.98 2.91
N ASN A 154 -8.34 14.44 3.21
CA ASN A 154 -8.13 15.47 4.21
C ASN A 154 -8.18 16.85 3.54
N PHE A 155 -9.39 17.45 3.49
CA PHE A 155 -9.64 18.70 2.78
C PHE A 155 -9.98 19.87 3.72
N THR A 156 -10.04 19.64 5.02
CA THR A 156 -10.55 20.61 5.98
C THR A 156 -9.46 21.19 6.89
N LYS A 157 -8.44 20.43 7.19
CA LYS A 157 -7.33 20.83 8.04
C LYS A 157 -6.06 20.08 7.62
N ASP A 158 -4.98 20.82 7.44
CA ASP A 158 -3.65 20.27 7.25
C ASP A 158 -2.98 20.06 8.61
N PHE A 159 -2.20 19.00 8.73
CA PHE A 159 -1.41 18.64 9.90
C PHE A 159 0.06 18.53 9.51
N GLY A 160 0.95 19.06 10.34
CA GLY A 160 2.39 19.06 10.05
C GLY A 160 2.73 19.94 8.84
N GLY A 161 3.68 19.47 8.04
CA GLY A 161 4.14 20.14 6.84
C GLY A 161 3.87 19.33 5.58
N LEU A 162 4.61 19.66 4.50
CA LEU A 162 4.45 18.99 3.22
C LEU A 162 5.23 17.68 3.16
N LYS A 163 4.71 16.77 2.36
CA LYS A 163 5.45 15.56 1.95
C LYS A 163 6.14 15.80 0.61
N TYR A 164 7.40 15.46 0.55
CA TYR A 164 8.24 15.47 -0.65
C TYR A 164 8.55 14.03 -1.04
N GLY A 165 8.27 13.66 -2.28
CA GLY A 165 8.47 12.30 -2.73
C GLY A 165 9.00 12.22 -4.15
N GLY A 166 9.61 11.09 -4.47
CA GLY A 166 10.11 10.84 -5.81
C GLY A 166 10.30 9.35 -6.10
N ARG A 167 10.36 9.06 -7.40
CA ARG A 167 10.64 7.73 -7.92
C ARG A 167 11.37 7.82 -9.23
N ILE A 168 12.30 6.90 -9.45
CA ILE A 168 13.01 6.71 -10.71
C ILE A 168 12.77 5.28 -11.19
N ASP A 169 12.27 5.12 -12.41
CA ASP A 169 12.09 3.83 -13.09
C ASP A 169 13.05 3.76 -14.30
N PHE A 170 13.96 2.80 -14.30
CA PHE A 170 14.81 2.49 -15.45
C PHE A 170 14.34 1.22 -16.17
N LEU A 171 14.10 1.32 -17.48
CA LEU A 171 13.62 0.25 -18.33
C LEU A 171 14.68 -0.04 -19.41
N PRO A 172 15.68 -0.92 -19.15
CA PRO A 172 16.81 -1.16 -20.05
C PRO A 172 16.39 -1.73 -21.40
N PHE A 173 15.31 -2.54 -21.43
CA PHE A 173 14.81 -3.19 -22.65
C PHE A 173 13.56 -2.50 -23.24
N GLY A 174 13.37 -1.20 -22.92
CA GLY A 174 12.27 -0.40 -23.39
C GLY A 174 10.94 -0.68 -22.68
N LEU A 175 9.88 -0.09 -23.19
CA LEU A 175 8.56 -0.16 -22.57
C LEU A 175 7.95 -1.57 -22.68
N PHE A 176 7.18 -1.92 -21.66
CA PHE A 176 6.32 -3.11 -21.66
C PHE A 176 5.09 -2.90 -22.56
N THR A 177 4.57 -3.96 -23.13
CA THR A 177 3.32 -3.94 -23.89
C THR A 177 2.15 -3.49 -22.97
N ASN A 178 1.33 -2.56 -23.44
CA ASN A 178 0.13 -2.08 -22.75
C ASN A 178 0.41 -1.62 -21.29
N MET A 179 1.49 -0.89 -21.06
CA MET A 179 1.87 -0.42 -19.72
C MET A 179 2.08 -1.57 -18.71
N GLY A 180 2.64 -2.68 -19.18
CA GLY A 180 2.85 -3.91 -18.40
C GLY A 180 3.70 -3.73 -17.14
N GLN A 181 4.52 -2.66 -17.04
CA GLN A 181 5.26 -2.30 -15.82
C GLN A 181 4.36 -1.87 -14.65
N PHE A 182 3.07 -1.64 -14.89
CA PHE A 182 2.04 -1.35 -13.87
C PHE A 182 0.94 -2.44 -13.82
N ARG A 183 1.26 -3.66 -14.22
CA ARG A 183 0.39 -4.83 -14.17
C ARG A 183 1.23 -6.01 -13.72
N GLN A 184 0.74 -6.87 -12.84
CA GLN A 184 1.59 -7.93 -12.28
C GLN A 184 1.78 -9.11 -13.25
N ALA A 185 0.73 -9.83 -13.60
CA ALA A 185 0.84 -10.99 -14.49
C ALA A 185 1.27 -10.62 -15.92
N ASP A 186 2.01 -11.49 -16.59
CA ASP A 186 2.36 -11.34 -18.02
C ASP A 186 1.24 -11.89 -18.93
N VAL A 187 0.05 -11.28 -18.84
CA VAL A 187 -1.12 -11.66 -19.66
C VAL A 187 -0.86 -11.47 -21.15
N MET A 188 -0.04 -10.48 -21.51
CA MET A 188 0.33 -10.20 -22.92
C MET A 188 1.36 -11.18 -23.45
N ARG A 189 2.02 -11.96 -22.58
CA ARG A 189 3.11 -12.88 -22.92
C ARG A 189 4.19 -12.17 -23.74
N GLU A 190 4.87 -11.21 -23.09
CA GLU A 190 5.93 -10.38 -23.71
C GLU A 190 6.86 -11.23 -24.58
N ARG A 191 6.98 -10.87 -25.86
CA ARG A 191 7.77 -11.62 -26.83
C ARG A 191 9.28 -11.49 -26.62
N SER A 192 9.70 -10.34 -26.10
CA SER A 192 11.08 -10.02 -25.72
C SER A 192 11.16 -9.80 -24.21
N LEU A 193 12.35 -9.98 -23.67
CA LEU A 193 12.63 -9.68 -22.28
C LEU A 193 12.23 -8.24 -21.94
N LYS A 194 11.52 -8.04 -20.84
CA LYS A 194 11.19 -6.75 -20.28
C LYS A 194 11.60 -6.69 -18.82
N LEU A 195 12.24 -5.60 -18.45
CA LEU A 195 12.70 -5.33 -17.08
C LEU A 195 12.45 -3.87 -16.77
N VAL A 196 12.02 -3.60 -15.55
CA VAL A 196 12.10 -2.27 -14.95
C VAL A 196 12.72 -2.41 -13.56
N VAL A 197 13.64 -1.53 -13.23
CA VAL A 197 14.20 -1.34 -11.88
C VAL A 197 13.76 0.03 -11.40
N GLY A 198 13.26 0.11 -10.18
CA GLY A 198 12.75 1.33 -9.57
C GLY A 198 13.35 1.60 -8.21
N PHE A 199 13.49 2.89 -7.90
CA PHE A 199 13.86 3.40 -6.58
C PHE A 199 12.86 4.47 -6.18
N ASN A 200 12.41 4.45 -4.95
CA ASN A 200 11.50 5.45 -4.39
C ASN A 200 12.01 5.99 -3.06
N TYR A 201 11.70 7.25 -2.82
CA TYR A 201 11.98 7.96 -1.58
C TYR A 201 10.86 8.94 -1.28
N SER A 202 10.52 9.11 0.00
CA SER A 202 9.69 10.22 0.45
C SER A 202 10.07 10.65 1.86
N PHE A 203 9.94 11.96 2.11
CA PHE A 203 10.07 12.62 3.38
C PHE A 203 8.76 13.37 3.66
N ASN A 204 8.10 13.05 4.77
CA ASN A 204 6.90 13.74 5.24
C ASN A 204 7.27 14.56 6.48
N ASN A 205 7.20 15.87 6.35
CA ASN A 205 7.54 16.82 7.42
C ASN A 205 6.37 16.91 8.42
N GLY A 206 6.44 16.11 9.46
CA GLY A 206 5.36 15.99 10.45
C GLY A 206 4.20 15.12 9.99
N ILE A 207 4.00 13.98 10.61
CA ILE A 207 2.92 13.04 10.29
C ILE A 207 1.98 12.89 11.47
N SER A 208 0.67 13.06 11.24
CA SER A 208 -0.39 12.92 12.26
C SER A 208 -1.11 11.58 12.22
N SER A 209 -0.47 10.56 11.65
CA SER A 209 -1.01 9.20 11.52
C SER A 209 0.11 8.16 11.51
N ARG A 210 -0.24 6.88 11.56
CA ARG A 210 0.75 5.79 11.65
C ARG A 210 1.67 5.66 10.43
N ARG A 211 1.24 6.11 9.23
CA ARG A 211 1.94 5.92 7.94
C ARG A 211 1.51 6.90 6.83
N GLY A 212 0.89 8.05 7.17
CA GLY A 212 0.48 9.07 6.19
C GLY A 212 -0.72 8.68 5.32
N ARG A 213 -1.74 8.00 5.88
CA ARG A 213 -2.97 7.63 5.16
C ARG A 213 -4.15 8.52 5.47
N GLU A 214 -4.28 8.93 6.72
CA GLU A 214 -5.40 9.68 7.26
C GLU A 214 -4.87 10.67 8.30
N GLY A 215 -4.95 11.95 8.01
CA GLY A 215 -4.45 13.01 8.90
C GLY A 215 -5.29 13.16 10.17
N GLY A 216 -4.67 13.64 11.24
CA GLY A 216 -5.34 13.98 12.50
C GLY A 216 -5.64 12.83 13.45
N GLN A 217 -5.18 11.61 13.16
CA GLN A 217 -5.40 10.45 14.03
C GLN A 217 -4.54 10.46 15.29
N ILE A 218 -3.31 11.00 15.21
CA ILE A 218 -2.33 11.02 16.30
C ILE A 218 -1.72 12.41 16.33
N LEU A 219 -1.89 13.11 17.46
CA LEU A 219 -1.44 14.48 17.61
C LEU A 219 -0.56 14.63 18.85
N TYR A 220 0.52 15.40 18.68
CA TYR A 220 1.46 15.78 19.73
C TYR A 220 1.64 17.30 19.74
N LEU A 221 1.93 17.85 20.90
CA LEU A 221 2.08 19.28 21.12
C LEU A 221 3.41 19.57 21.83
N ASP A 222 3.92 20.77 21.58
CA ASP A 222 5.02 21.36 22.36
C ASP A 222 4.55 21.94 23.70
N SER A 223 5.45 22.53 24.46
CA SER A 223 5.16 23.14 25.77
C SER A 223 4.25 24.36 25.68
N LEU A 224 4.10 24.96 24.51
CA LEU A 224 3.24 26.12 24.26
C LEU A 224 1.85 25.71 23.76
N GLY A 225 1.64 24.39 23.53
CA GLY A 225 0.40 23.86 22.96
C GLY A 225 0.32 23.94 21.43
N ASN A 226 1.42 24.25 20.74
CA ASN A 226 1.49 24.18 19.30
C ASN A 226 1.71 22.76 18.84
N GLU A 227 1.25 22.44 17.63
CA GLU A 227 1.44 21.16 17.00
C GLU A 227 2.94 20.88 16.76
N SER A 228 3.40 19.73 17.19
CA SER A 228 4.74 19.21 16.96
C SER A 228 4.62 17.73 16.64
N LEU A 229 4.96 17.32 15.41
CA LEU A 229 4.72 15.98 14.89
C LEU A 229 6.02 15.32 14.42
N PRO A 230 6.12 13.99 14.52
CA PRO A 230 7.30 13.29 14.03
C PRO A 230 7.37 13.33 12.51
N ASP A 231 8.57 13.44 11.96
CA ASP A 231 8.82 13.26 10.54
C ASP A 231 8.79 11.77 10.18
N PHE A 232 8.43 11.48 8.93
CA PHE A 232 8.36 10.11 8.44
C PHE A 232 9.09 9.95 7.12
N ILE A 233 10.09 9.09 7.12
CA ILE A 233 10.94 8.80 5.96
C ILE A 233 10.59 7.42 5.43
N LYS A 234 10.48 7.32 4.11
CA LYS A 234 10.26 6.06 3.43
C LYS A 234 11.20 5.94 2.24
N MET A 235 11.85 4.78 2.10
CA MET A 235 12.67 4.47 0.93
C MET A 235 12.48 3.03 0.49
N GLY A 236 12.66 2.78 -0.81
CA GLY A 236 12.54 1.44 -1.32
C GLY A 236 13.15 1.25 -2.70
N ALA A 237 13.29 -0.01 -3.03
CA ALA A 237 13.75 -0.45 -4.35
C ALA A 237 12.85 -1.57 -4.84
N ASP A 238 12.67 -1.66 -6.15
CA ASP A 238 11.88 -2.72 -6.75
C ASP A 238 12.36 -3.08 -8.14
N LEU A 239 11.94 -4.25 -8.59
CA LEU A 239 12.12 -4.70 -9.95
C LEU A 239 10.88 -5.43 -10.45
N MET A 240 10.61 -5.33 -11.75
CA MET A 240 9.64 -6.18 -12.42
C MET A 240 10.22 -6.71 -13.72
N PHE A 241 10.12 -8.02 -13.90
CA PHE A 241 10.59 -8.75 -15.05
C PHE A 241 9.42 -9.47 -15.73
N LYS A 242 9.41 -9.51 -17.07
CA LYS A 242 8.45 -10.30 -17.86
C LYS A 242 9.05 -10.88 -19.11
N TYR A 243 8.70 -12.15 -19.40
CA TYR A 243 9.12 -12.84 -20.61
C TYR A 243 8.26 -14.07 -20.90
N LYS A 244 7.62 -14.13 -22.05
CA LYS A 244 6.86 -15.29 -22.59
C LYS A 244 5.86 -15.93 -21.61
N GLY A 245 5.22 -15.11 -20.77
CA GLY A 245 4.26 -15.52 -19.76
C GLY A 245 4.84 -15.61 -18.34
N PHE A 246 6.15 -15.61 -18.20
CA PHE A 246 6.80 -15.51 -16.89
C PHE A 246 6.77 -14.06 -16.39
N SER A 247 6.46 -13.86 -15.11
CA SER A 247 6.49 -12.57 -14.42
C SER A 247 7.13 -12.71 -13.06
N LEU A 248 7.95 -11.72 -12.69
CA LEU A 248 8.60 -11.59 -11.41
C LEU A 248 8.42 -10.15 -10.93
N LEU A 249 8.03 -9.97 -9.67
CA LEU A 249 8.02 -8.69 -8.95
C LEU A 249 8.80 -8.87 -7.66
N GLY A 250 9.89 -8.10 -7.49
CA GLY A 250 10.63 -7.98 -6.26
C GLY A 250 10.49 -6.57 -5.72
N GLU A 251 10.26 -6.41 -4.41
CA GLU A 251 10.12 -5.13 -3.75
C GLU A 251 10.78 -5.17 -2.38
N TYR A 252 11.45 -4.07 -2.02
CA TYR A 252 11.93 -3.77 -0.68
C TYR A 252 11.43 -2.38 -0.29
N GLN A 253 11.01 -2.24 0.96
CA GLN A 253 10.56 -0.97 1.52
C GLN A 253 11.04 -0.86 2.97
N SER A 254 11.55 0.31 3.34
CA SER A 254 11.92 0.65 4.71
C SER A 254 11.30 1.99 5.11
N THR A 255 10.98 2.11 6.39
CA THR A 255 10.40 3.32 6.98
C THR A 255 11.08 3.62 8.30
N THR A 256 11.37 4.90 8.54
CA THR A 256 11.93 5.42 9.77
C THR A 256 11.25 6.73 10.17
N SER A 257 11.40 7.15 11.40
CA SER A 257 10.89 8.42 11.93
C SER A 257 12.00 9.29 12.49
N ILE A 258 11.73 10.59 12.60
CA ILE A 258 12.51 11.54 13.38
C ILE A 258 11.54 12.22 14.33
N VAL A 259 11.73 12.03 15.62
CA VAL A 259 10.85 12.60 16.65
C VAL A 259 11.45 13.93 17.12
N PRO A 260 10.72 15.06 17.03
CA PRO A 260 11.16 16.36 17.53
C PRO A 260 11.34 16.39 19.05
N ASP A 261 12.43 16.98 19.52
CA ASP A 261 12.78 17.08 20.94
C ASP A 261 11.82 18.00 21.75
N ASN A 262 11.04 18.84 21.07
CA ASN A 262 10.12 19.80 21.71
C ASN A 262 8.75 19.21 22.01
N ILE A 263 8.46 17.95 21.69
CA ILE A 263 7.20 17.29 22.04
C ILE A 263 7.14 17.09 23.56
N THR A 264 6.08 17.60 24.18
CA THR A 264 5.86 17.50 25.64
C THR A 264 4.48 16.96 26.00
N GLN A 265 3.54 16.91 25.06
CA GLN A 265 2.17 16.47 25.30
C GLN A 265 1.64 15.64 24.13
N ARG A 266 0.80 14.66 24.45
CA ARG A 266 -0.02 13.92 23.49
C ARG A 266 -1.49 14.30 23.61
N VAL A 267 -2.21 14.32 22.51
CA VAL A 267 -3.66 14.51 22.49
C VAL A 267 -4.35 13.15 22.56
N ARG A 268 -5.25 12.97 23.51
CA ARG A 268 -6.06 11.76 23.66
C ARG A 268 -7.28 11.79 22.73
N ASN A 269 -7.89 10.63 22.49
CA ASN A 269 -9.08 10.50 21.62
C ASN A 269 -10.27 11.37 22.07
N ASN A 270 -10.35 11.72 23.35
CA ASN A 270 -11.37 12.62 23.90
C ASN A 270 -10.99 14.12 23.80
N GLY A 271 -9.89 14.46 23.14
CA GLY A 271 -9.38 15.82 22.96
C GLY A 271 -8.60 16.39 24.15
N THR A 272 -8.47 15.68 25.28
CA THR A 272 -7.64 16.12 26.40
C THR A 272 -6.16 15.87 26.13
N THR A 273 -5.28 16.62 26.76
CA THR A 273 -3.83 16.43 26.67
C THR A 273 -3.27 15.61 27.83
N SER A 274 -2.11 15.02 27.63
CA SER A 274 -1.39 14.28 28.65
C SER A 274 0.13 14.43 28.43
N PRO A 275 0.91 14.72 29.47
CA PRO A 275 2.36 14.79 29.41
C PRO A 275 3.04 13.41 29.56
N SER A 276 2.28 12.34 29.80
CA SER A 276 2.83 11.01 30.03
C SER A 276 3.05 10.24 28.74
N PHE A 277 4.25 9.71 28.56
CA PHE A 277 4.69 8.89 27.43
C PHE A 277 5.28 7.56 27.92
N ILE A 278 4.53 6.85 28.76
CA ILE A 278 4.97 5.58 29.34
C ILE A 278 4.84 4.47 28.30
N ILE A 279 5.94 3.76 28.08
CA ILE A 279 6.00 2.54 27.27
C ILE A 279 6.83 1.47 28.00
N ASN A 280 6.32 0.26 28.12
CA ASN A 280 6.95 -0.86 28.86
C ASN A 280 7.33 -0.52 30.33
N GLY A 281 6.63 0.44 30.95
CA GLY A 281 6.87 0.89 32.31
C GLY A 281 7.79 2.11 32.45
N ASP A 282 8.47 2.50 31.38
CA ASP A 282 9.42 3.63 31.36
C ASP A 282 8.84 4.84 30.64
N GLU A 283 9.15 6.04 31.13
CA GLU A 283 8.80 7.29 30.45
C GLU A 283 9.82 7.57 29.35
N ASN A 284 9.39 7.45 28.09
CA ASN A 284 10.22 7.70 26.92
C ASN A 284 9.38 8.22 25.75
N ILE A 285 9.55 9.50 25.41
CA ILE A 285 8.78 10.18 24.38
C ILE A 285 9.03 9.57 23.02
N GLU A 286 10.28 9.38 22.64
CA GLU A 286 10.66 8.86 21.32
C GLU A 286 10.12 7.43 21.10
N ASN A 287 10.39 6.52 22.03
CA ASN A 287 9.92 5.14 21.94
C ASN A 287 8.40 5.04 21.95
N TYR A 288 7.73 5.88 22.74
CA TYR A 288 6.26 5.95 22.77
C TYR A 288 5.68 6.36 21.42
N ILE A 289 6.26 7.39 20.77
CA ILE A 289 5.82 7.89 19.48
C ILE A 289 6.10 6.85 18.38
N ASN A 290 7.30 6.29 18.36
CA ASN A 290 7.71 5.27 17.41
C ASN A 290 6.79 4.03 17.45
N ASN A 291 6.39 3.61 18.66
CA ASN A 291 5.45 2.49 18.85
C ASN A 291 4.04 2.76 18.27
N ARG A 292 3.74 3.99 17.89
CA ARG A 292 2.50 4.38 17.22
C ARG A 292 2.62 4.50 15.70
N MET A 293 3.84 4.38 15.16
CA MET A 293 4.15 4.51 13.75
C MET A 293 4.50 3.15 13.14
N MET A 294 4.26 2.98 11.84
CA MET A 294 4.63 1.77 11.08
C MET A 294 6.10 1.86 10.69
N LEU A 295 7.01 1.42 11.57
CA LEU A 295 8.46 1.49 11.39
C LEU A 295 9.07 0.11 11.21
N GLY A 296 10.11 0.04 10.36
CA GLY A 296 10.82 -1.17 10.04
C GLY A 296 11.00 -1.37 8.54
N SER A 297 11.19 -2.60 8.12
CA SER A 297 11.39 -2.95 6.72
C SER A 297 10.56 -4.14 6.28
N ALA A 298 10.40 -4.31 4.97
CA ALA A 298 9.81 -5.50 4.38
C ALA A 298 10.36 -5.77 2.99
N TYR A 299 10.37 -7.03 2.60
CA TYR A 299 10.56 -7.43 1.23
C TYR A 299 9.44 -8.34 0.74
N ASN A 300 9.17 -8.25 -0.56
CA ASN A 300 8.12 -8.99 -1.24
C ASN A 300 8.69 -9.58 -2.53
N LEU A 301 8.59 -10.88 -2.68
CA LEU A 301 9.00 -11.58 -3.89
C LEU A 301 7.79 -12.34 -4.44
N GLN A 302 7.35 -11.97 -5.64
CA GLN A 302 6.20 -12.57 -6.30
C GLN A 302 6.57 -13.00 -7.69
N PHE A 303 6.23 -14.23 -8.06
CA PHE A 303 6.43 -14.75 -9.40
C PHE A 303 5.20 -15.51 -9.87
N GLY A 304 5.10 -15.70 -11.19
CA GLY A 304 4.04 -16.48 -11.78
C GLY A 304 4.28 -16.79 -13.24
N TYR A 305 3.53 -17.75 -13.72
CA TYR A 305 3.57 -18.17 -15.10
C TYR A 305 2.18 -18.21 -15.72
N MET A 306 1.99 -17.39 -16.75
CA MET A 306 0.79 -17.34 -17.57
C MET A 306 0.89 -18.33 -18.73
N PHE A 307 0.12 -19.40 -18.69
CA PHE A 307 0.03 -20.39 -19.77
C PHE A 307 -0.67 -19.81 -21.01
N LYS A 308 -0.50 -20.46 -22.17
CA LYS A 308 -1.14 -20.03 -23.42
C LYS A 308 -2.67 -20.09 -23.37
N ASN A 309 -3.23 -21.00 -22.59
CA ASN A 309 -4.66 -21.17 -22.34
C ASN A 309 -5.22 -20.18 -21.30
N MET A 310 -4.41 -19.16 -20.91
CA MET A 310 -4.81 -18.11 -19.98
C MET A 310 -5.08 -18.56 -18.54
N PHE A 311 -4.53 -19.68 -18.10
CA PHE A 311 -4.34 -20.01 -16.71
C PHE A 311 -3.03 -19.40 -16.20
N SER A 312 -2.95 -19.03 -14.94
CA SER A 312 -1.75 -18.57 -14.26
C SER A 312 -1.57 -19.33 -12.95
N LEU A 313 -0.33 -19.78 -12.71
CA LEU A 313 0.12 -20.27 -11.41
C LEU A 313 1.03 -19.20 -10.83
N ASP A 314 0.77 -18.84 -9.60
CA ASP A 314 1.38 -17.68 -8.97
C ASP A 314 1.81 -18.01 -7.54
N ALA A 315 2.93 -17.45 -7.11
CA ALA A 315 3.41 -17.57 -5.74
C ALA A 315 3.99 -16.25 -5.26
N ARG A 316 3.91 -16.01 -3.95
CA ARG A 316 4.46 -14.83 -3.30
C ARG A 316 4.97 -15.17 -1.92
N TYR A 317 6.14 -14.63 -1.59
CA TYR A 317 6.67 -14.57 -0.25
C TYR A 317 6.81 -13.11 0.16
N THR A 318 6.30 -12.77 1.34
CA THR A 318 6.48 -11.44 1.93
C THR A 318 7.02 -11.62 3.35
N HIS A 319 8.08 -10.89 3.67
CA HIS A 319 8.64 -10.83 5.01
C HIS A 319 8.57 -9.39 5.53
N ILE A 320 8.23 -9.25 6.82
CA ILE A 320 8.20 -7.97 7.52
C ILE A 320 9.14 -8.06 8.71
N GLU A 321 10.02 -7.10 8.83
CA GLU A 321 10.89 -6.90 9.96
C GLU A 321 10.51 -5.58 10.63
N SER A 322 9.92 -5.66 11.82
CA SER A 322 9.51 -4.49 12.60
C SER A 322 10.67 -3.95 13.43
N ASP A 323 10.75 -2.62 13.58
CA ASP A 323 11.61 -2.03 14.59
C ASP A 323 11.10 -2.40 15.99
N GLU A 324 11.96 -2.37 17.00
CA GLU A 324 11.63 -2.71 18.38
C GLU A 324 10.41 -1.90 18.87
N PHE A 325 10.44 -0.59 18.66
CA PHE A 325 9.31 0.29 18.92
C PHE A 325 8.61 0.63 17.60
N SER A 326 7.58 -0.14 17.28
CA SER A 326 6.81 0.01 16.05
C SER A 326 5.39 -0.48 16.25
N PHE A 327 4.44 0.16 15.60
CA PHE A 327 3.05 -0.33 15.54
C PHE A 327 2.94 -1.70 14.84
N LEU A 328 3.94 -2.12 14.11
CA LEU A 328 4.03 -3.47 13.54
C LEU A 328 4.18 -4.57 14.62
N ASN A 329 4.58 -4.21 15.83
CA ASN A 329 4.60 -5.09 17.00
C ASN A 329 3.26 -5.12 17.75
N ASN A 330 2.18 -4.56 17.17
CA ASN A 330 0.89 -4.46 17.81
C ASN A 330 -0.19 -5.24 17.05
N GLY A 331 -1.02 -5.98 17.79
CA GLY A 331 -2.24 -6.59 17.29
C GLY A 331 -2.06 -7.38 16.00
N THR A 332 -2.58 -6.84 14.91
CA THR A 332 -2.69 -7.52 13.61
C THR A 332 -1.35 -7.94 12.98
N PHE A 333 -0.24 -7.32 13.37
CA PHE A 333 1.07 -7.55 12.74
C PHE A 333 2.02 -8.34 13.65
N TYR A 334 1.75 -8.33 14.95
CA TYR A 334 2.61 -8.89 15.96
C TYR A 334 2.98 -10.36 15.66
N ASN A 335 4.24 -10.70 15.86
CA ASN A 335 4.85 -12.02 15.64
C ASN A 335 4.47 -12.73 14.33
N ARG A 336 4.06 -11.99 13.30
CA ARG A 336 3.71 -12.51 11.98
C ARG A 336 4.64 -11.97 10.89
N PRO A 337 5.92 -12.36 10.88
CA PRO A 337 6.87 -11.81 9.92
C PRO A 337 6.69 -12.40 8.51
N ASN A 338 6.24 -13.65 8.38
CA ASN A 338 6.31 -14.40 7.13
C ASN A 338 4.92 -14.70 6.54
N TYR A 339 4.75 -14.41 5.25
CA TYR A 339 3.52 -14.64 4.49
C TYR A 339 3.85 -15.39 3.20
N TYR A 340 3.35 -16.63 3.07
CA TYR A 340 3.51 -17.47 1.88
C TYR A 340 2.17 -17.56 1.17
N THR A 341 2.09 -17.13 -0.08
CA THR A 341 0.83 -17.15 -0.85
C THR A 341 1.01 -17.93 -2.14
N PHE A 342 0.10 -18.85 -2.40
CA PHE A 342 -0.02 -19.58 -3.65
C PHE A 342 -1.35 -19.21 -4.31
N GLY A 343 -1.34 -19.02 -5.63
CA GLY A 343 -2.50 -18.58 -6.39
C GLY A 343 -2.69 -19.35 -7.68
N LEU A 344 -3.95 -19.48 -8.06
CA LEU A 344 -4.39 -19.99 -9.35
C LEU A 344 -5.37 -18.98 -9.94
N SER A 345 -5.14 -18.57 -11.17
CA SER A 345 -6.01 -17.60 -11.85
C SER A 345 -6.41 -18.08 -13.23
N LYS A 346 -7.67 -17.82 -13.61
CA LYS A 346 -8.15 -17.96 -14.99
C LYS A 346 -8.51 -16.58 -15.53
N TYR A 347 -7.87 -16.18 -16.62
CA TYR A 347 -8.19 -14.99 -17.37
C TYR A 347 -9.02 -15.39 -18.60
N PHE A 348 -10.19 -14.78 -18.76
CA PHE A 348 -11.09 -15.06 -19.89
C PHE A 348 -10.78 -14.18 -21.10
N ALA A 349 -10.02 -13.10 -20.88
CA ALA A 349 -9.55 -12.21 -21.95
C ALA A 349 -8.16 -11.65 -21.64
N ARG A 350 -7.38 -11.36 -22.69
CA ARG A 350 -6.02 -10.79 -22.58
C ARG A 350 -5.97 -9.32 -22.14
N ASN A 351 -7.10 -8.74 -21.79
CA ASN A 351 -7.23 -7.33 -21.40
C ASN A 351 -7.57 -7.12 -19.92
N TYR A 352 -7.55 -8.17 -19.10
CA TYR A 352 -8.03 -8.16 -17.70
C TYR A 352 -9.54 -7.88 -17.56
N GLY A 353 -10.33 -7.98 -18.61
CA GLY A 353 -11.76 -7.68 -18.61
C GLY A 353 -12.56 -8.57 -17.66
N PHE A 354 -12.25 -9.86 -17.66
CA PHE A 354 -12.84 -10.82 -16.73
C PHE A 354 -11.80 -11.87 -16.30
N LYS A 355 -11.71 -12.09 -14.98
CA LYS A 355 -10.87 -13.13 -14.40
C LYS A 355 -11.47 -13.68 -13.10
N ILE A 356 -11.12 -14.91 -12.77
CA ILE A 356 -11.38 -15.57 -11.48
C ILE A 356 -10.04 -15.96 -10.90
N GLN A 357 -9.83 -15.71 -9.61
CA GLN A 357 -8.60 -16.00 -8.90
C GLN A 357 -8.89 -16.66 -7.57
N ALA A 358 -8.15 -17.71 -7.26
CA ALA A 358 -8.11 -18.33 -5.94
C ALA A 358 -6.70 -18.18 -5.37
N ALA A 359 -6.57 -17.96 -4.08
CA ALA A 359 -5.29 -17.90 -3.39
C ALA A 359 -5.40 -18.51 -2.00
N LEU A 360 -4.34 -19.21 -1.60
CA LEU A 360 -4.12 -19.70 -0.25
C LEU A 360 -2.90 -18.98 0.31
N THR A 361 -3.06 -18.34 1.46
CA THR A 361 -1.95 -17.69 2.19
C THR A 361 -1.75 -18.40 3.51
N TYR A 362 -0.53 -18.84 3.76
CA TYR A 362 -0.07 -19.26 5.08
C TYR A 362 0.65 -18.09 5.74
N VAL A 363 0.26 -17.76 6.96
CA VAL A 363 0.90 -16.74 7.80
C VAL A 363 1.59 -17.46 8.94
N GLU A 364 2.91 -17.39 8.95
CA GLU A 364 3.74 -18.00 9.97
C GLU A 364 3.84 -17.09 11.18
N VAL A 365 3.64 -17.67 12.36
CA VAL A 365 3.82 -17.01 13.65
C VAL A 365 5.23 -17.30 14.14
N ASP A 366 5.93 -16.30 14.66
CA ASP A 366 7.20 -16.45 15.35
C ASP A 366 6.94 -16.66 16.85
N ASP A 367 7.01 -17.92 17.28
CA ASP A 367 6.79 -18.31 18.67
C ASP A 367 7.92 -17.85 19.62
N ASN A 368 9.07 -17.44 19.10
CA ASN A 368 10.20 -16.93 19.88
C ASN A 368 10.11 -15.43 20.16
N SER A 369 9.13 -14.75 19.57
CA SER A 369 8.94 -13.32 19.82
C SER A 369 8.42 -13.10 21.25
N THR A 370 9.21 -12.44 22.07
CA THR A 370 8.76 -11.95 23.38
C THR A 370 7.79 -10.78 23.14
N TYR A 371 6.55 -10.96 23.57
CA TYR A 371 5.56 -9.88 23.58
C TYR A 371 6.08 -8.73 24.45
N PRO A 372 6.30 -7.52 23.94
CA PRO A 372 6.45 -6.36 24.81
C PRO A 372 5.16 -6.29 25.62
N GLN A 373 5.24 -6.51 26.93
CA GLN A 373 4.08 -6.34 27.80
C GLN A 373 3.64 -4.88 27.70
N GLN A 374 2.66 -4.61 26.88
CA GLN A 374 2.01 -3.31 26.84
C GLN A 374 1.21 -3.16 28.15
N THR A 375 1.88 -2.65 29.14
CA THR A 375 1.26 -2.23 30.39
C THR A 375 0.52 -0.93 30.13
N GLY A 376 -0.80 -0.97 30.10
CA GLY A 376 -1.66 0.20 30.19
C GLY A 376 -2.35 0.60 28.88
N ASP A 377 -3.67 0.74 28.96
CA ASP A 377 -4.59 1.36 27.99
C ASP A 377 -4.67 0.75 26.59
N ILE A 378 -4.67 -0.57 26.48
CA ILE A 378 -5.15 -1.19 25.26
C ILE A 378 -6.59 -1.68 25.46
N ASN A 379 -7.51 -0.76 25.52
CA ASN A 379 -8.89 -0.99 25.07
C ASN A 379 -8.92 -0.97 23.54
N GLU A 380 -8.05 -1.74 22.88
CA GLU A 380 -8.09 -1.88 21.45
C GLU A 380 -9.11 -2.98 21.11
N PRO A 381 -10.00 -2.77 20.11
CA PRO A 381 -11.04 -3.73 19.72
C PRO A 381 -10.49 -5.05 19.17
N TYR A 382 -9.18 -5.23 19.16
CA TYR A 382 -8.45 -6.42 18.68
C TYR A 382 -8.12 -7.42 19.78
N GLN A 383 -8.53 -7.21 21.03
CA GLN A 383 -8.29 -8.14 22.15
C GLN A 383 -8.89 -9.54 21.94
N ASN A 384 -9.79 -9.71 20.98
CA ASN A 384 -10.43 -10.98 20.68
C ASN A 384 -9.80 -11.75 19.50
N ILE A 385 -8.70 -11.26 18.91
CA ILE A 385 -7.95 -12.04 17.93
C ILE A 385 -7.00 -12.93 18.70
N PRO A 386 -7.10 -14.27 18.55
CA PRO A 386 -6.09 -15.15 19.12
C PRO A 386 -4.74 -14.82 18.46
N TYR A 387 -3.84 -14.19 19.22
CA TYR A 387 -2.51 -13.81 18.75
C TYR A 387 -1.55 -15.00 18.64
N GLN A 388 -1.97 -16.16 19.12
CA GLN A 388 -1.22 -17.40 19.11
C GLN A 388 -1.73 -18.28 17.98
N GLY A 389 -0.84 -18.74 17.14
CA GLY A 389 -1.12 -19.69 16.09
C GLY A 389 -0.96 -19.14 14.67
N SER A 390 -0.49 -20.01 13.81
CA SER A 390 -0.35 -19.75 12.37
C SER A 390 -1.71 -19.67 11.71
N GLU A 391 -1.79 -18.93 10.61
CA GLU A 391 -3.05 -18.68 9.90
C GLU A 391 -3.03 -19.25 8.49
N PHE A 392 -4.13 -19.85 8.08
CA PHE A 392 -4.44 -20.14 6.68
C PHE A 392 -5.58 -19.25 6.20
N LEU A 393 -5.34 -18.52 5.11
CA LEU A 393 -6.30 -17.63 4.48
C LEU A 393 -6.60 -18.13 3.07
N PHE A 394 -7.76 -18.74 2.88
CA PHE A 394 -8.27 -19.05 1.56
C PHE A 394 -9.09 -17.87 1.03
N ARG A 395 -8.83 -17.45 -0.21
CA ARG A 395 -9.50 -16.34 -0.85
C ARG A 395 -9.89 -16.67 -2.28
N LEU A 396 -11.13 -16.35 -2.64
CA LEU A 396 -11.63 -16.44 -4.00
C LEU A 396 -12.20 -15.10 -4.43
N ILE A 397 -11.83 -14.61 -5.61
CA ILE A 397 -12.32 -13.35 -6.16
C ILE A 397 -12.66 -13.53 -7.65
N SER A 398 -13.79 -12.98 -8.06
CA SER A 398 -14.04 -12.72 -9.46
C SER A 398 -13.89 -11.22 -9.74
N SER A 399 -13.35 -10.86 -10.89
CA SER A 399 -13.12 -9.46 -11.27
C SER A 399 -13.69 -9.23 -12.67
N PHE A 400 -14.67 -8.35 -12.75
CA PHE A 400 -15.30 -7.94 -14.01
C PHE A 400 -15.08 -6.44 -14.23
N ASN A 401 -14.47 -6.09 -15.36
CA ASN A 401 -14.22 -4.71 -15.79
C ASN A 401 -15.18 -4.33 -16.92
N PHE A 402 -15.74 -3.13 -16.86
CA PHE A 402 -16.68 -2.56 -17.83
C PHE A 402 -16.31 -1.14 -18.25
#